data_8c107354d0f1e4dd5e49d38caa8d41b4
#
_entry.id   8c107354d0f1e4dd5e49d38caa8d41b4
#
_cell.length_a   1.000
_cell.length_b   1.000
_cell.length_c   1.000
_cell.angle_alpha   90.00
_cell.angle_beta   90.00
_cell.angle_gamma   90.00
#
_symmetry.space_group_name_H-M   'P 1'
#
loop_
_entity.id
_entity.type
_entity.pdbx_description
1 polymer ?
#
loop_
_entity_poly.entity_id
_entity_poly.type
_entity_poly.pdbx_seq_one_letter_code
_entity_poly.pdbx_strand_id
1 'polypeptide(L)'
;MKMIDILHRYYGDFDLINEKWNEDYESILIKPKDDQEYKRCRLAKKTPKKEGYFTVFWKKDQNNKNIPYTDEDLGDELLIVVIDSCHCGLFIIPKEVAISKKILSTKNFKGKMAMRFYPPWCTKLNKTAQATQKWQLDYLKKIKLEE
;
A
#
# COMPACT_ATOMS: atom_id res chain seq x y z
N MET A 1 13.39 4.95 -11.07
CA MET A 1 13.14 3.56 -10.63
C MET A 1 11.64 3.37 -10.46
N LYS A 2 11.12 2.24 -10.89
CA LYS A 2 9.70 1.95 -10.82
C LYS A 2 9.37 1.10 -9.60
N MET A 3 8.09 1.09 -9.22
CA MET A 3 7.62 0.28 -8.09
C MET A 3 8.05 -1.20 -8.24
N ILE A 4 7.90 -1.76 -9.44
CA ILE A 4 8.22 -3.16 -9.67
C ILE A 4 9.70 -3.46 -9.39
N ASP A 5 10.59 -2.51 -9.68
CA ASP A 5 12.02 -2.67 -9.40
C ASP A 5 12.29 -2.76 -7.90
N ILE A 6 11.58 -1.95 -7.13
CA ILE A 6 11.67 -1.96 -5.67
C ILE A 6 11.19 -3.30 -5.12
N LEU A 7 10.08 -3.80 -5.64
CA LEU A 7 9.51 -5.07 -5.21
C LEU A 7 10.46 -6.24 -5.53
N HIS A 8 11.07 -6.24 -6.71
CA HIS A 8 12.08 -7.25 -7.05
C HIS A 8 13.31 -7.16 -6.15
N ARG A 9 13.72 -5.95 -5.82
CA ARG A 9 14.88 -5.75 -4.93
C ARG A 9 14.63 -6.33 -3.55
N TYR A 10 13.41 -6.19 -3.04
CA TYR A 10 13.07 -6.66 -1.71
C TYR A 10 12.72 -8.16 -1.68
N TYR A 11 11.94 -8.64 -2.65
CA TYR A 11 11.40 -9.99 -2.63
C TYR A 11 12.12 -10.97 -3.57
N GLY A 12 12.92 -10.47 -4.51
CA GLY A 12 13.45 -11.33 -5.58
C GLY A 12 12.38 -11.59 -6.62
N ASP A 13 12.34 -12.82 -7.12
CA ASP A 13 11.37 -13.20 -8.15
C ASP A 13 9.99 -13.41 -7.57
N PHE A 14 8.97 -13.11 -8.36
CA PHE A 14 7.58 -13.31 -7.95
C PHE A 14 6.69 -13.47 -9.19
N ASP A 15 5.55 -14.12 -9.00
CA ASP A 15 4.48 -14.13 -9.97
C ASP A 15 3.70 -12.82 -9.84
N LEU A 16 3.20 -12.31 -10.96
CA LEU A 16 2.55 -11.01 -11.01
C LEU A 16 1.21 -11.12 -11.72
N ILE A 17 0.19 -10.49 -11.13
CA ILE A 17 -1.12 -10.34 -11.75
C ILE A 17 -1.44 -8.85 -11.74
N ASN A 18 -1.81 -8.29 -12.90
CA ASN A 18 -2.29 -6.92 -12.96
C ASN A 18 -3.71 -6.87 -12.41
N GLU A 19 -3.96 -5.93 -11.50
CA GLU A 19 -5.33 -5.73 -11.02
C GLU A 19 -6.07 -4.79 -11.96
N LYS A 20 -7.37 -5.00 -12.05
CA LYS A 20 -8.23 -4.33 -13.05
C LYS A 20 -8.40 -2.83 -12.78
N TRP A 21 -8.40 -2.43 -11.51
CA TRP A 21 -8.69 -1.05 -11.11
C TRP A 21 -7.48 -0.42 -10.45
N ASN A 22 -7.45 0.92 -10.41
CA ASN A 22 -6.38 1.71 -9.79
C ASN A 22 -5.07 1.71 -10.59
N GLU A 23 -5.16 1.69 -11.91
CA GLU A 23 -3.97 1.63 -12.77
C GLU A 23 -2.99 2.78 -12.54
N ASP A 24 -3.50 3.98 -12.23
CA ASP A 24 -2.66 5.15 -11.97
C ASP A 24 -1.74 4.95 -10.77
N TYR A 25 -2.04 3.96 -9.94
CA TYR A 25 -1.25 3.65 -8.75
C TYR A 25 -0.54 2.29 -8.89
N GLU A 26 -0.29 1.87 -10.14
CA GLU A 26 0.44 0.66 -10.49
C GLU A 26 -0.10 -0.58 -9.77
N SER A 27 -1.39 -0.79 -9.90
CA SER A 27 -2.13 -1.83 -9.17
C SER A 27 -1.78 -3.24 -9.64
N ILE A 28 -1.04 -3.96 -8.81
CA ILE A 28 -0.65 -5.34 -9.08
C ILE A 28 -0.78 -6.19 -7.83
N LEU A 29 -0.89 -7.50 -8.06
CA LEU A 29 -0.73 -8.51 -7.02
C LEU A 29 0.58 -9.24 -7.31
N ILE A 30 1.38 -9.47 -6.30
CA ILE A 30 2.58 -10.29 -6.45
C ILE A 30 2.54 -11.47 -5.49
N LYS A 31 3.14 -12.57 -5.91
CA LYS A 31 3.35 -13.71 -5.02
C LYS A 31 4.82 -14.11 -5.11
N PRO A 32 5.63 -13.75 -4.11
CA PRO A 32 7.03 -14.18 -4.06
C PRO A 32 7.13 -15.70 -4.11
N LYS A 33 8.22 -16.21 -4.65
CA LYS A 33 8.33 -17.65 -4.95
C LYS A 33 8.15 -18.57 -3.75
N ASP A 34 8.59 -18.12 -2.57
CA ASP A 34 8.50 -18.93 -1.37
C ASP A 34 7.23 -18.66 -0.57
N ASP A 35 6.35 -17.81 -1.08
CA ASP A 35 5.09 -17.46 -0.41
C ASP A 35 3.92 -18.26 -0.94
N GLN A 36 2.94 -18.46 -0.08
CA GLN A 36 1.72 -19.17 -0.42
C GLN A 36 0.62 -18.24 -0.94
N GLU A 37 0.75 -16.94 -0.71
CA GLU A 37 -0.32 -16.00 -0.96
C GLU A 37 0.16 -14.80 -1.76
N TYR A 38 -0.80 -14.16 -2.45
CA TYR A 38 -0.54 -12.90 -3.14
C TYR A 38 -0.57 -11.73 -2.18
N LYS A 39 0.13 -10.66 -2.55
CA LYS A 39 0.18 -9.40 -1.81
C LYS A 39 -0.29 -8.30 -2.74
N ARG A 40 -1.17 -7.42 -2.23
CA ARG A 40 -1.68 -6.30 -3.02
C ARG A 40 -0.73 -5.13 -2.95
N CYS A 41 -0.30 -4.64 -4.10
CA CYS A 41 0.70 -3.58 -4.19
C CYS A 41 0.13 -2.33 -4.82
N ARG A 42 0.51 -1.17 -4.26
CA ARG A 42 0.15 0.14 -4.81
C ARG A 42 1.32 1.10 -4.67
N LEU A 43 1.48 1.97 -5.66
CA LEU A 43 2.39 3.11 -5.57
C LEU A 43 1.65 4.26 -4.90
N ALA A 44 2.25 4.88 -3.89
CA ALA A 44 1.72 6.09 -3.29
C ALA A 44 2.45 7.29 -3.84
N LYS A 45 1.72 8.34 -4.18
CA LYS A 45 2.23 9.48 -4.93
C LYS A 45 2.14 10.76 -4.12
N LYS A 46 3.16 11.61 -4.28
CA LYS A 46 3.15 12.94 -3.71
C LYS A 46 2.02 13.77 -4.30
N THR A 47 1.40 14.62 -3.48
CA THR A 47 0.36 15.54 -3.94
C THR A 47 0.78 16.98 -3.62
N PRO A 48 0.30 17.96 -4.40
CA PRO A 48 0.82 19.33 -4.29
C PRO A 48 0.53 20.05 -2.98
N LYS A 49 -0.61 19.77 -2.34
CA LYS A 49 -1.09 20.61 -1.23
C LYS A 49 -1.01 19.98 0.15
N LYS A 50 -0.78 18.69 0.23
CA LYS A 50 -0.74 17.98 1.52
C LYS A 50 0.53 17.18 1.65
N GLU A 51 1.05 17.12 2.88
CA GLU A 51 2.14 16.23 3.20
C GLU A 51 1.72 14.78 3.03
N GLY A 52 2.71 13.92 2.79
CA GLY A 52 2.47 12.50 2.63
C GLY A 52 2.24 12.09 1.20
N TYR A 53 2.00 10.81 1.02
CA TYR A 53 1.87 10.19 -0.29
C TYR A 53 0.53 9.48 -0.36
N PHE A 54 -0.21 9.72 -1.43
CA PHE A 54 -1.59 9.27 -1.57
C PHE A 54 -1.67 8.06 -2.48
N THR A 55 -2.48 7.08 -2.10
CA THR A 55 -2.80 5.94 -2.96
C THR A 55 -4.24 5.52 -2.77
N VAL A 56 -4.71 4.70 -3.69
CA VAL A 56 -6.08 4.17 -3.66
C VAL A 56 -6.04 2.65 -3.76
N PHE A 57 -7.03 2.01 -3.16
CA PHE A 57 -7.20 0.57 -3.22
C PHE A 57 -8.68 0.25 -3.08
N TRP A 58 -9.38 0.35 -4.20
CA TRP A 58 -10.82 0.05 -4.28
C TRP A 58 -11.06 -0.91 -5.43
N LYS A 59 -12.19 -1.57 -5.36
CA LYS A 59 -12.68 -2.43 -6.44
C LYS A 59 -14.12 -2.02 -6.75
N LYS A 60 -14.68 -2.59 -7.79
CA LYS A 60 -16.09 -2.35 -8.13
C LYS A 60 -16.94 -3.53 -7.72
N ASP A 61 -18.13 -3.23 -7.22
CA ASP A 61 -19.13 -4.25 -6.90
C ASP A 61 -19.94 -4.62 -8.15
N GLN A 62 -20.94 -5.47 -7.97
CA GLN A 62 -21.80 -5.93 -9.05
C GLN A 62 -22.56 -4.79 -9.73
N ASN A 63 -22.79 -3.69 -9.01
CA ASN A 63 -23.50 -2.52 -9.53
C ASN A 63 -22.55 -1.45 -10.07
N ASN A 64 -21.30 -1.82 -10.33
CA ASN A 64 -20.27 -0.92 -10.85
C ASN A 64 -19.94 0.25 -9.90
N LYS A 65 -20.14 0.04 -8.60
CA LYS A 65 -19.86 1.04 -7.57
C LYS A 65 -18.52 0.76 -6.92
N ASN A 66 -17.74 1.80 -6.67
CA ASN A 66 -16.44 1.68 -5.98
C ASN A 66 -16.67 1.29 -4.51
N ILE A 67 -15.99 0.25 -4.08
CA ILE A 67 -16.05 -0.22 -2.69
C ILE A 67 -14.65 -0.61 -2.21
N PRO A 68 -14.43 -0.62 -0.88
CA PRO A 68 -13.16 -1.11 -0.35
C PRO A 68 -12.98 -2.60 -0.58
N TYR A 69 -11.73 -3.05 -0.56
CA TYR A 69 -11.47 -4.49 -0.47
C TYR A 69 -11.89 -5.00 0.92
N THR A 70 -12.13 -6.29 0.99
CA THR A 70 -12.62 -6.94 2.21
C THR A 70 -11.59 -7.94 2.73
N ASP A 71 -11.83 -8.42 3.96
CA ASP A 71 -11.01 -9.46 4.57
C ASP A 71 -11.12 -10.81 3.84
N GLU A 72 -12.09 -10.97 2.94
CA GLU A 72 -12.25 -12.19 2.15
C GLU A 72 -11.62 -12.09 0.76
N ASP A 73 -11.16 -10.92 0.37
CA ASP A 73 -10.49 -10.75 -0.91
C ASP A 73 -9.08 -11.36 -0.88
N LEU A 74 -8.58 -11.70 -2.05
CA LEU A 74 -7.24 -12.25 -2.21
C LEU A 74 -6.19 -11.28 -1.66
N GLY A 75 -5.17 -11.82 -0.99
CA GLY A 75 -4.06 -11.04 -0.50
C GLY A 75 -3.92 -11.13 1.02
N ASP A 76 -2.69 -11.40 1.48
CA ASP A 76 -2.39 -11.50 2.92
C ASP A 76 -1.68 -10.28 3.46
N GLU A 77 -1.21 -9.40 2.58
CA GLU A 77 -0.55 -8.16 2.96
C GLU A 77 -0.89 -7.07 1.94
N LEU A 78 -0.83 -5.83 2.40
CA LEU A 78 -0.92 -4.65 1.57
C LEU A 78 0.47 -4.02 1.52
N LEU A 79 1.02 -3.90 0.32
CA LEU A 79 2.35 -3.34 0.09
C LEU A 79 2.21 -1.96 -0.54
N ILE A 80 2.75 -0.95 0.12
CA ILE A 80 2.70 0.41 -0.40
C ILE A 80 4.11 0.89 -0.63
N VAL A 81 4.42 1.24 -1.87
CA VAL A 81 5.75 1.73 -2.25
C VAL A 81 5.71 3.25 -2.40
N VAL A 82 6.70 3.90 -1.81
CA VAL A 82 6.90 5.34 -1.96
C VAL A 82 8.27 5.55 -2.60
N ILE A 83 8.31 6.31 -3.69
CA ILE A 83 9.56 6.68 -4.35
C ILE A 83 9.56 8.20 -4.51
N ASP A 84 10.52 8.87 -3.89
CA ASP A 84 10.61 10.33 -3.96
C ASP A 84 12.07 10.74 -3.97
N SER A 85 12.59 11.08 -5.14
CA SER A 85 13.98 11.48 -5.33
C SER A 85 14.94 10.45 -4.78
N CYS A 86 15.67 10.77 -3.71
CA CYS A 86 16.64 9.87 -3.10
C CYS A 86 16.03 8.98 -2.00
N HIS A 87 14.72 9.12 -1.74
CA HIS A 87 14.05 8.34 -0.70
C HIS A 87 13.17 7.26 -1.30
N CYS A 88 13.22 6.08 -0.73
CA CYS A 88 12.35 5.00 -1.12
C CYS A 88 11.97 4.18 0.11
N GLY A 89 10.70 3.84 0.22
CA GLY A 89 10.20 3.03 1.31
C GLY A 89 9.16 2.04 0.84
N LEU A 90 9.05 0.95 1.58
CA LEU A 90 8.06 -0.09 1.36
C LEU A 90 7.34 -0.34 2.68
N PHE A 91 6.04 -0.01 2.71
CA PHE A 91 5.20 -0.36 3.85
C PHE A 91 4.62 -1.75 3.61
N ILE A 92 4.86 -2.65 4.54
CA ILE A 92 4.35 -4.02 4.48
C ILE A 92 3.32 -4.17 5.58
N ILE A 93 2.04 -4.08 5.23
CA ILE A 93 0.96 -4.08 6.22
C ILE A 93 0.27 -5.43 6.21
N PRO A 94 0.45 -6.23 7.29
CA PRO A 94 -0.22 -7.52 7.38
C PRO A 94 -1.74 -7.37 7.37
N LYS A 95 -2.42 -8.42 6.94
CA LYS A 95 -3.88 -8.41 6.83
C LYS A 95 -4.55 -8.09 8.17
N GLU A 96 -4.09 -8.68 9.26
CA GLU A 96 -4.67 -8.42 10.58
C GLU A 96 -4.52 -6.96 11.01
N VAL A 97 -3.44 -6.30 10.60
CA VAL A 97 -3.26 -4.87 10.87
C VAL A 97 -4.20 -4.05 9.99
N ALA A 98 -4.33 -4.43 8.71
CA ALA A 98 -5.26 -3.75 7.80
C ALA A 98 -6.70 -3.86 8.30
N ILE A 99 -7.07 -4.98 8.92
CA ILE A 99 -8.38 -5.13 9.55
C ILE A 99 -8.47 -4.24 10.79
N SER A 100 -7.48 -4.29 11.66
CA SER A 100 -7.45 -3.52 12.91
C SER A 100 -7.53 -2.01 12.66
N LYS A 101 -6.87 -1.54 11.60
CA LYS A 101 -6.88 -0.12 11.23
C LYS A 101 -8.06 0.26 10.34
N LYS A 102 -8.99 -0.67 10.13
CA LYS A 102 -10.20 -0.46 9.33
C LYS A 102 -9.90 -0.04 7.90
N ILE A 103 -8.84 -0.62 7.34
CA ILE A 103 -8.49 -0.46 5.93
C ILE A 103 -9.31 -1.41 5.09
N LEU A 104 -9.39 -2.68 5.51
CA LEU A 104 -10.22 -3.67 4.85
C LEU A 104 -11.62 -3.68 5.49
N SER A 105 -12.64 -3.86 4.65
CA SER A 105 -13.99 -4.06 5.15
C SER A 105 -14.14 -5.45 5.76
N THR A 106 -14.92 -5.55 6.81
CA THR A 106 -15.37 -6.83 7.37
C THR A 106 -16.89 -6.76 7.47
N LYS A 107 -17.51 -7.83 7.91
CA LYS A 107 -18.97 -7.79 8.12
C LYS A 107 -19.39 -6.81 9.21
N ASN A 108 -18.45 -6.33 10.03
CA ASN A 108 -18.74 -5.44 11.15
C ASN A 108 -18.48 -3.96 10.85
N PHE A 109 -17.70 -3.65 9.83
CA PHE A 109 -17.42 -2.26 9.46
C PHE A 109 -16.96 -2.15 8.02
N LYS A 110 -17.07 -0.92 7.49
CA LYS A 110 -16.61 -0.58 6.14
C LYS A 110 -15.16 -0.11 6.20
N GLY A 111 -14.34 -0.60 5.28
CA GLY A 111 -12.94 -0.20 5.16
C GLY A 111 -12.75 1.11 4.42
N LYS A 112 -11.52 1.33 3.96
CA LYS A 112 -11.12 2.53 3.24
C LYS A 112 -10.86 2.21 1.78
N MET A 113 -11.06 3.21 0.93
CA MET A 113 -10.75 3.13 -0.51
C MET A 113 -9.47 3.88 -0.86
N ALA A 114 -8.97 4.68 0.05
CA ALA A 114 -7.79 5.51 -0.19
C ALA A 114 -7.15 5.86 1.14
N MET A 115 -5.85 6.20 1.09
CA MET A 115 -5.12 6.51 2.30
C MET A 115 -3.86 7.28 1.99
N ARG A 116 -3.38 8.06 2.96
CA ARG A 116 -2.08 8.70 2.89
C ARG A 116 -1.07 7.94 3.74
N PHE A 117 0.17 7.89 3.25
CA PHE A 117 1.28 7.25 3.94
C PHE A 117 2.35 8.30 4.23
N TYR A 118 2.95 8.21 5.41
CA TYR A 118 3.85 9.23 5.91
C TYR A 118 5.19 8.64 6.31
N PRO A 119 6.13 8.47 5.34
CA PRO A 119 7.49 8.04 5.70
C PRO A 119 8.15 9.04 6.64
N PRO A 120 9.27 8.68 7.26
CA PRO A 120 9.87 9.53 8.29
C PRO A 120 10.35 10.90 7.80
N TRP A 121 10.55 11.06 6.49
CA TRP A 121 10.93 12.37 5.95
C TRP A 121 9.75 13.33 5.79
N CYS A 122 8.53 12.88 6.08
CA CYS A 122 7.37 13.75 6.19
C CYS A 122 7.31 14.29 7.60
N THR A 123 7.57 15.59 7.79
CA THR A 123 7.74 16.16 9.13
C THR A 123 6.71 17.22 9.53
N LYS A 124 6.06 17.85 8.56
CA LYS A 124 5.09 18.93 8.86
C LYS A 124 3.68 18.36 8.90
N LEU A 125 3.39 17.58 9.94
CA LEU A 125 2.15 16.83 10.05
C LEU A 125 1.28 17.37 11.18
N ASN A 126 -0.04 17.43 10.95
CA ASN A 126 -0.99 17.72 12.03
C ASN A 126 -1.12 16.49 12.95
N LYS A 127 -1.87 16.62 14.04
CA LYS A 127 -1.96 15.55 15.05
C LYS A 127 -2.51 14.24 14.48
N THR A 128 -3.50 14.31 13.62
CA THR A 128 -4.10 13.12 13.01
C THR A 128 -3.07 12.39 12.13
N ALA A 129 -2.35 13.15 11.30
CA ALA A 129 -1.32 12.56 10.44
C ALA A 129 -0.16 12.00 11.25
N GLN A 130 0.21 12.66 12.36
CA GLN A 130 1.26 12.14 13.25
C GLN A 130 0.85 10.80 13.86
N ALA A 131 -0.40 10.66 14.29
CA ALA A 131 -0.88 9.40 14.84
C ALA A 131 -0.86 8.29 13.79
N THR A 132 -1.25 8.62 12.56
CA THR A 132 -1.19 7.66 11.45
C THR A 132 0.25 7.27 11.15
N GLN A 133 1.14 8.25 11.04
CA GLN A 133 2.56 7.96 10.80
C GLN A 133 3.14 7.04 11.87
N LYS A 134 2.77 7.26 13.13
CA LYS A 134 3.32 6.49 14.25
C LYS A 134 3.10 4.99 14.06
N TRP A 135 1.89 4.57 13.69
CA TRP A 135 1.67 3.15 13.48
C TRP A 135 2.21 2.66 12.13
N GLN A 136 2.18 3.52 11.10
CA GLN A 136 2.68 3.11 9.79
C GLN A 136 4.18 2.80 9.81
N LEU A 137 4.96 3.56 10.58
CA LEU A 137 6.41 3.38 10.62
C LEU A 137 6.83 2.01 11.19
N ASP A 138 5.96 1.37 11.98
CA ASP A 138 6.22 0.01 12.46
C ASP A 138 6.30 -1.01 11.31
N TYR A 139 5.73 -0.67 10.15
CA TYR A 139 5.66 -1.57 9.01
C TYR A 139 6.48 -1.09 7.83
N LEU A 140 7.34 -0.10 8.03
CA LEU A 140 8.16 0.47 6.97
C LEU A 140 9.49 -0.24 6.86
N LYS A 141 9.87 -0.58 5.61
CA LYS A 141 11.22 -0.99 5.25
C LYS A 141 11.82 0.08 4.36
N LYS A 142 12.92 0.67 4.78
CA LYS A 142 13.65 1.63 3.96
C LYS A 142 14.44 0.85 2.92
N ILE A 143 14.35 1.29 1.66
CA ILE A 143 15.01 0.61 0.55
C ILE A 143 16.13 1.52 0.05
N LYS A 144 17.34 0.97 -0.05
CA LYS A 144 18.48 1.70 -0.61
C LYS A 144 18.35 1.69 -2.13
N LEU A 145 18.43 2.87 -2.74
CA LEU A 145 18.30 3.01 -4.19
C LEU A 145 19.61 2.75 -4.93
N GLU A 146 20.75 2.90 -4.26
CA GLU A 146 22.05 2.65 -4.88
C GLU A 146 22.80 1.55 -4.13
N GLU A 147 23.72 0.92 -4.86
CA GLU A 147 24.50 -0.23 -4.39
C GLU A 147 25.50 0.16 -3.30
#